data_efbdf28f9ceb070fe5cd668c15c24b2a
#
_entry.id   efbdf28f9ceb070fe5cd668c15c24b2a
#
_cell.length_a   1.000
_cell.length_b   1.000
_cell.length_c   1.000
_cell.angle_alpha   90.00
_cell.angle_beta   90.00
_cell.angle_gamma   90.00
#
_symmetry.space_group_name_H-M   'P 1'
#
loop_
_entity.id
_entity.type
_entity.pdbx_description
1 polymer ?
#
loop_
_entity_poly.entity_id
_entity_poly.type
_entity_poly.pdbx_seq_one_letter_code
_entity_poly.pdbx_strand_id
1 'polypeptide(L)'
;MNKLLNFLTLVFLISVSSYISAHDLMAAVQSEDRSTKNIERDQYRNPAETLSFFEIKPNMTVVELSPGGGWYTEILANYLHEPGTLIAAH
;
A
#
# COMPACT_ATOMS: atom_id res chain seq x y z
N MET A 1 17.86 -4.10 33.84
CA MET A 1 18.50 -4.14 32.50
C MET A 1 17.70 -4.91 31.48
N ASN A 2 17.28 -6.15 31.78
CA ASN A 2 16.57 -6.98 30.80
C ASN A 2 15.21 -6.38 30.35
N LYS A 3 14.47 -5.76 31.28
CA LYS A 3 13.18 -5.12 30.94
C LYS A 3 13.33 -3.93 30.00
N LEU A 4 14.38 -3.14 30.19
CA LEU A 4 14.65 -2.00 29.33
C LEU A 4 15.07 -2.46 27.93
N LEU A 5 15.90 -3.49 27.86
CA LEU A 5 16.36 -4.05 26.59
C LEU A 5 15.18 -4.61 25.78
N ASN A 6 14.25 -5.34 26.44
CA ASN A 6 13.06 -5.88 25.79
C ASN A 6 12.17 -4.78 25.24
N PHE A 7 12.00 -3.69 25.98
CA PHE A 7 11.21 -2.54 25.53
C PHE A 7 11.81 -1.90 24.27
N LEU A 8 13.11 -1.70 24.24
CA LEU A 8 13.79 -1.12 23.07
C LEU A 8 13.66 -2.03 21.83
N THR A 9 13.75 -3.35 22.03
CA THR A 9 13.57 -4.32 20.94
C THR A 9 12.17 -4.23 20.36
N LEU A 10 11.15 -4.12 21.21
CA LEU A 10 9.76 -4.00 20.76
C LEU A 10 9.52 -2.73 19.92
N VAL A 11 10.04 -1.59 20.36
CA VAL A 11 9.93 -0.33 19.61
C VAL A 11 10.61 -0.44 18.25
N PHE A 12 11.77 -1.07 18.18
CA PHE A 12 12.48 -1.29 16.91
C PHE A 12 11.65 -2.13 15.94
N LEU A 13 11.01 -3.19 16.41
CA LEU A 13 10.17 -4.06 15.57
C LEU A 13 8.98 -3.31 14.99
N ILE A 14 8.34 -2.43 15.76
CA ILE A 14 7.25 -1.59 15.26
C ILE A 14 7.72 -0.68 14.13
N SER A 15 8.89 -0.06 14.29
CA SER A 15 9.49 0.81 13.28
C SER A 15 9.78 0.05 11.97
N VAL A 16 10.30 -1.17 12.08
CA VAL A 16 10.59 -2.03 10.92
C VAL A 16 9.31 -2.38 10.17
N SER A 17 8.21 -2.70 10.89
CA SER A 17 6.92 -3.02 10.27
C SER A 17 6.38 -1.85 9.46
N SER A 18 6.44 -0.62 9.98
CA SER A 18 5.99 0.58 9.26
C SER A 18 6.83 0.82 8.01
N TYR A 19 8.13 0.64 8.10
CA TYR A 19 9.03 0.79 6.96
C TYR A 19 8.72 -0.22 5.86
N ILE A 20 8.46 -1.48 6.21
CA ILE A 20 8.12 -2.55 5.25
C ILE A 20 6.83 -2.19 4.50
N SER A 21 5.79 -1.70 5.20
CA SER A 21 4.53 -1.30 4.55
C SER A 21 4.73 -0.18 3.53
N ALA A 22 5.52 0.83 3.86
CA ALA A 22 5.82 1.93 2.94
C ALA A 22 6.60 1.43 1.71
N HIS A 23 7.56 0.52 1.92
CA HIS A 23 8.33 -0.08 0.83
C HIS A 23 7.44 -0.89 -0.11
N ASP A 24 6.51 -1.69 0.45
CA ASP A 24 5.56 -2.48 -0.33
C ASP A 24 4.66 -1.60 -1.18
N LEU A 25 4.22 -0.46 -0.66
CA LEU A 25 3.40 0.48 -1.43
C LEU A 25 4.17 1.04 -2.63
N MET A 26 5.42 1.44 -2.44
CA MET A 26 6.25 1.92 -3.55
C MET A 26 6.45 0.83 -4.60
N ALA A 27 6.66 -0.41 -4.18
CA ALA A 27 6.80 -1.54 -5.10
C ALA A 27 5.52 -1.75 -5.92
N ALA A 28 4.35 -1.61 -5.28
CA ALA A 28 3.07 -1.74 -5.98
C ALA A 28 2.87 -0.62 -7.01
N VAL A 29 3.23 0.61 -6.66
CA VAL A 29 3.14 1.76 -7.58
C VAL A 29 4.07 1.57 -8.77
N GLN A 30 5.26 1.02 -8.56
CA GLN A 30 6.29 0.83 -9.58
C GLN A 30 6.18 -0.49 -10.33
N SER A 31 5.15 -1.28 -10.08
CA SER A 31 4.98 -2.59 -10.69
C SER A 31 4.88 -2.51 -12.21
N GLU A 32 5.58 -3.42 -12.89
CA GLU A 32 5.54 -3.54 -14.35
C GLU A 32 4.21 -4.11 -14.86
N ASP A 33 3.42 -4.69 -13.97
CA ASP A 33 2.08 -5.22 -14.31
C ASP A 33 1.08 -4.13 -14.65
N ARG A 34 1.36 -2.90 -14.27
CA ARG A 34 0.45 -1.77 -14.49
C ARG A 34 0.48 -1.33 -15.95
N SER A 35 -0.69 -0.97 -16.48
CA SER A 35 -0.76 -0.49 -17.85
C SER A 35 -0.03 0.84 -18.02
N THR A 36 0.60 1.02 -19.19
CA THR A 36 1.31 2.26 -19.52
C THR A 36 0.41 3.48 -19.39
N LYS A 37 -0.84 3.36 -19.84
CA LYS A 37 -1.82 4.45 -19.78
C LYS A 37 -2.06 4.91 -18.34
N ASN A 38 -2.13 3.98 -17.39
CA ASN A 38 -2.34 4.31 -15.99
C ASN A 38 -1.06 4.86 -15.36
N ILE A 39 0.10 4.30 -15.68
CA ILE A 39 1.38 4.80 -15.18
C ILE A 39 1.60 6.26 -15.58
N GLU A 40 1.22 6.64 -16.79
CA GLU A 40 1.37 8.01 -17.29
C GLU A 40 0.57 9.02 -16.45
N ARG A 41 -0.48 8.58 -15.79
CA ARG A 41 -1.31 9.44 -14.93
C ARG A 41 -0.72 9.68 -13.56
N ASP A 42 0.27 8.88 -13.15
CA ASP A 42 0.84 8.96 -11.81
C ASP A 42 1.42 10.35 -11.51
N GLN A 43 2.01 11.00 -12.49
CA GLN A 43 2.58 12.34 -12.31
C GLN A 43 1.55 13.38 -11.89
N TYR A 44 0.27 13.15 -12.22
CA TYR A 44 -0.83 14.06 -11.87
C TYR A 44 -1.58 13.61 -10.61
N ARG A 45 -1.55 12.32 -10.30
CA ARG A 45 -2.37 11.73 -9.25
C ARG A 45 -1.59 11.38 -7.99
N ASN A 46 -0.28 11.32 -8.08
CA ASN A 46 0.62 11.10 -6.93
C ASN A 46 0.18 9.90 -6.08
N PRO A 47 0.21 8.66 -6.63
CA PRO A 47 -0.41 7.51 -5.98
C PRO A 47 0.20 7.17 -4.61
N ALA A 48 1.52 7.22 -4.48
CA ALA A 48 2.16 6.88 -3.21
C ALA A 48 1.75 7.85 -2.11
N GLU A 49 1.77 9.15 -2.38
CA GLU A 49 1.36 10.17 -1.42
C GLU A 49 -0.12 10.04 -1.07
N THR A 50 -0.97 9.80 -2.07
CA THR A 50 -2.42 9.70 -1.89
C THR A 50 -2.78 8.50 -1.00
N LEU A 51 -2.25 7.33 -1.32
CA LEU A 51 -2.57 6.13 -0.56
C LEU A 51 -1.95 6.15 0.84
N SER A 52 -0.78 6.77 0.99
CA SER A 52 -0.17 6.99 2.31
C SER A 52 -0.98 7.96 3.16
N PHE A 53 -1.52 9.00 2.55
CA PHE A 53 -2.37 9.96 3.24
C PHE A 53 -3.59 9.29 3.87
N PHE A 54 -4.22 8.36 3.13
CA PHE A 54 -5.37 7.61 3.63
C PHE A 54 -4.97 6.44 4.53
N GLU A 55 -3.69 6.25 4.77
CA GLU A 55 -3.17 5.20 5.67
C GLU A 55 -3.59 3.80 5.26
N ILE A 56 -3.65 3.53 3.95
CA ILE A 56 -3.98 2.20 3.45
C ILE A 56 -2.86 1.23 3.80
N LYS A 57 -3.22 0.12 4.44
CA LYS A 57 -2.27 -0.93 4.83
C LYS A 57 -2.53 -2.21 4.02
N PRO A 58 -1.50 -3.04 3.81
CA PRO A 58 -1.64 -4.23 2.94
C PRO A 58 -2.67 -5.25 3.43
N ASN A 59 -2.98 -5.27 4.72
CA ASN A 59 -3.91 -6.23 5.32
C ASN A 59 -5.34 -5.71 5.43
N MET A 60 -5.63 -4.55 4.85
CA MET A 60 -6.97 -3.96 4.88
C MET A 60 -7.86 -4.53 3.79
N THR A 61 -9.16 -4.53 4.06
CA THR A 61 -10.16 -4.72 3.02
C THR A 61 -10.53 -3.36 2.46
N VAL A 62 -10.30 -3.18 1.17
CA VAL A 62 -10.57 -1.91 0.49
C VAL A 62 -11.67 -2.13 -0.53
N VAL A 63 -12.71 -1.29 -0.49
CA VAL A 63 -13.77 -1.27 -1.49
C VAL A 63 -13.50 -0.09 -2.40
N GLU A 64 -13.29 -0.38 -3.68
CA GLU A 64 -13.08 0.64 -4.70
C GLU A 64 -14.39 0.87 -5.45
N LEU A 65 -14.92 2.08 -5.32
CA LEU A 65 -16.18 2.45 -6.01
C LEU A 65 -15.86 2.99 -7.39
N SER A 66 -16.56 2.46 -8.41
CA SER A 66 -16.44 2.89 -9.80
C SER A 66 -14.97 2.89 -10.28
N PRO A 67 -14.33 1.73 -10.37
CA PRO A 67 -12.90 1.65 -10.70
C PRO A 67 -12.52 2.20 -12.07
N GLY A 68 -13.47 2.31 -13.01
CA GLY A 68 -13.21 2.88 -14.33
C GLY A 68 -12.13 2.12 -15.07
N GLY A 69 -11.08 2.81 -15.51
CA GLY A 69 -9.96 2.21 -16.23
C GLY A 69 -8.96 1.47 -15.35
N GLY A 70 -9.22 1.36 -14.04
CA GLY A 70 -8.44 0.52 -13.14
C GLY A 70 -7.16 1.15 -12.59
N TRP A 71 -7.07 2.47 -12.55
CA TRP A 71 -5.86 3.14 -12.07
C TRP A 71 -5.52 2.73 -10.62
N TYR A 72 -6.47 2.89 -9.70
CA TYR A 72 -6.28 2.42 -8.32
C TYR A 72 -6.28 0.90 -8.24
N THR A 73 -7.10 0.24 -9.05
CA THR A 73 -7.25 -1.22 -9.03
C THR A 73 -5.90 -1.91 -9.24
N GLU A 74 -5.14 -1.47 -10.23
CA GLU A 74 -3.84 -2.06 -10.53
C GLU A 74 -2.86 -1.93 -9.37
N ILE A 75 -2.83 -0.77 -8.71
CA ILE A 75 -1.95 -0.54 -7.56
C ILE A 75 -2.40 -1.39 -6.37
N LEU A 76 -3.70 -1.32 -6.04
CA LEU A 76 -4.23 -2.02 -4.87
C LEU A 76 -4.16 -3.53 -5.01
N ALA A 77 -4.35 -4.06 -6.23
CA ALA A 77 -4.23 -5.49 -6.47
C ALA A 77 -2.82 -6.00 -6.17
N ASN A 78 -1.80 -5.18 -6.39
CA ASN A 78 -0.41 -5.53 -6.07
C ASN A 78 -0.04 -5.25 -4.62
N TYR A 79 -0.72 -4.33 -3.97
CA TYR A 79 -0.38 -3.90 -2.62
C TYR A 79 -1.10 -4.72 -1.53
N LEU A 80 -2.40 -4.98 -1.72
CA LEU A 80 -3.19 -5.71 -0.73
C LEU A 80 -2.94 -7.21 -0.86
N HIS A 81 -2.73 -7.87 0.29
CA HIS A 81 -2.55 -9.32 0.31
C HIS A 81 -3.07 -9.89 1.63
N GLU A 82 -3.26 -11.19 1.68
CA GLU A 82 -3.85 -11.89 2.83
C GLU A 82 -3.37 -11.32 4.18
N PRO A 83 -4.27 -11.01 5.12
CA PRO A 83 -5.74 -11.17 5.02
C PRO A 83 -6.46 -10.01 4.32
N GLY A 84 -5.74 -9.08 3.71
CA GLY A 84 -6.32 -7.96 2.98
C GLY A 84 -7.03 -8.40 1.70
N THR A 85 -8.01 -7.61 1.27
CA THR A 85 -8.86 -7.92 0.12
C THR A 85 -9.22 -6.64 -0.62
N LEU A 86 -9.23 -6.72 -1.96
CA LEU A 86 -9.73 -5.65 -2.81
C LEU A 86 -11.10 -6.06 -3.36
N ILE A 87 -12.09 -5.19 -3.20
CA ILE A 87 -13.43 -5.38 -3.76
C ILE A 87 -13.69 -4.23 -4.74
N ALA A 88 -13.80 -4.54 -6.02
CA ALA A 88 -14.10 -3.54 -7.04
C ALA A 88 -15.62 -3.53 -7.28
N ALA A 89 -16.26 -2.39 -6.98
CA ALA A 89 -17.70 -2.24 -7.07
C ALA A 89 -18.07 -1.30 -8.23
N HIS A 90 -18.79 -1.86 -9.20
CA HIS A 90 -19.20 -1.13 -10.40
C HIS A 90 -20.58 -0.50 -10.26
#